data_cbe0da9b456dd0adedc9ea3ca366a134
#
_entry.id   cbe0da9b456dd0adedc9ea3ca366a134
#
_cell.length_a   1.000
_cell.length_b   1.000
_cell.length_c   1.000
_cell.angle_alpha   90.00
_cell.angle_beta   90.00
_cell.angle_gamma   90.00
#
_symmetry.space_group_name_H-M   'P 1'
#
loop_
_entity.id
_entity.type
_entity.pdbx_description
1 polymer ?
#
loop_
_entity_poly.entity_id
_entity_poly.type
_entity_poly.pdbx_seq_one_letter_code
_entity_poly.pdbx_strand_id
1 'polypeptide(L)'
;QKGQEFERFNLSMSVDIQAKPWMKIGGSINASHAGQDYGYSRTGQSSNSGPVDLYSAAKAILRYTVPYDEDGEIISMPGGSTTNTYTVIDEWKKSIEERKIYRVLGSIYAQVDFGKIWEPLDGLTYKFAFGPDFRHYRRGLFIDATSAVKMGSANQANWNTDRRFSWTLDNMLMYNKKFGNHTLGVTFVQSASKYNSENASMSEKNVFIPSYLWNNMGDIDIYDSEKYGAGMGTGKSENQMSSYLGRVNYSFMDKYLLTVSGRYDGASVLAEGNKWSFFPSMALGWRMDQEEFMAGLDWLEQFKVRFGVGTTGNSS
;
A
#
# COMPACT_ATOMS: atom_id res chain seq x y z
N GLN A 1 15.55 16.36 -11.62
CA GLN A 1 15.19 17.80 -11.70
C GLN A 1 15.89 18.55 -10.57
N LYS A 2 16.14 19.87 -10.74
CA LYS A 2 16.67 20.71 -9.65
C LYS A 2 15.73 20.68 -8.45
N GLY A 3 16.29 20.47 -7.24
CA GLY A 3 15.52 20.39 -6.00
C GLY A 3 14.77 19.08 -5.79
N GLN A 4 14.97 18.08 -6.66
CA GLN A 4 14.39 16.74 -6.46
C GLN A 4 15.48 15.77 -6.04
N GLU A 5 15.24 15.09 -4.95
CA GLU A 5 16.12 14.05 -4.42
C GLU A 5 15.27 12.88 -3.91
N PHE A 6 15.79 11.68 -4.07
CA PHE A 6 15.19 10.48 -3.53
C PHE A 6 16.25 9.59 -2.92
N GLU A 7 16.09 9.28 -1.65
CA GLU A 7 16.92 8.29 -0.95
C GLU A 7 16.05 7.16 -0.38
N ARG A 8 16.60 5.96 -0.35
CA ARG A 8 15.92 4.82 0.27
C ARG A 8 16.91 3.85 0.88
N PHE A 9 16.67 3.52 2.14
CA PHE A 9 17.38 2.48 2.86
C PHE A 9 16.43 1.32 3.16
N ASN A 10 16.90 0.10 2.92
CA ASN A 10 16.13 -1.12 3.22
C ASN A 10 17.01 -2.08 4.02
N LEU A 11 16.42 -2.65 5.07
CA LEU A 11 16.99 -3.75 5.83
C LEU A 11 16.03 -4.92 5.78
N SER A 12 16.51 -6.09 5.37
CA SER A 12 15.74 -7.33 5.38
C SER A 12 16.51 -8.39 6.14
N MET A 13 15.85 -9.02 7.09
CA MET A 13 16.38 -10.15 7.86
C MET A 13 15.33 -11.24 7.91
N SER A 14 15.75 -12.50 7.80
CA SER A 14 14.88 -13.66 7.99
C SER A 14 15.63 -14.78 8.68
N VAL A 15 14.93 -15.50 9.54
CA VAL A 15 15.46 -16.65 10.27
C VAL A 15 14.43 -17.77 10.24
N ASP A 16 14.86 -18.97 9.90
CA ASP A 16 14.10 -20.20 9.96
C ASP A 16 14.88 -21.24 10.78
N ILE A 17 14.26 -21.76 11.82
CA ILE A 17 14.88 -22.68 12.77
C ILE A 17 14.03 -23.95 12.87
N GLN A 18 14.65 -25.10 12.66
CA GLN A 18 14.08 -26.40 13.02
C GLN A 18 14.32 -26.65 14.51
N ALA A 19 13.43 -26.12 15.36
CA ALA A 19 13.61 -26.18 16.83
C ALA A 19 13.52 -27.62 17.38
N LYS A 20 12.69 -28.44 16.76
CA LYS A 20 12.53 -29.89 17.01
C LYS A 20 12.26 -30.60 15.69
N PRO A 21 12.43 -31.90 15.57
CA PRO A 21 12.07 -32.65 14.35
C PRO A 21 10.63 -32.40 13.88
N TRP A 22 9.74 -32.11 14.81
CA TRP A 22 8.31 -31.83 14.59
C TRP A 22 7.92 -30.36 14.66
N MET A 23 8.86 -29.42 14.97
CA MET A 23 8.55 -28.01 15.15
C MET A 23 9.52 -27.10 14.40
N LYS A 24 8.98 -26.31 13.49
CA LYS A 24 9.68 -25.22 12.79
C LYS A 24 9.15 -23.88 13.26
N ILE A 25 10.05 -22.95 13.57
CA ILE A 25 9.74 -21.56 13.88
C ILE A 25 10.54 -20.67 12.95
N GLY A 26 9.97 -19.53 12.60
CA GLY A 26 10.69 -18.58 11.77
C GLY A 26 10.09 -17.20 11.86
N GLY A 27 10.82 -16.26 11.33
CA GLY A 27 10.37 -14.88 11.26
C GLY A 27 11.20 -14.07 10.30
N SER A 28 10.62 -12.98 9.86
CA SER A 28 11.29 -12.00 9.02
C SER A 28 10.93 -10.59 9.48
N ILE A 29 11.85 -9.66 9.27
CA ILE A 29 11.63 -8.25 9.41
C ILE A 29 12.16 -7.54 8.18
N ASN A 30 11.34 -6.63 7.63
CA ASN A 30 11.73 -5.74 6.56
C ASN A 30 11.48 -4.31 7.05
N ALA A 31 12.56 -3.57 7.26
CA ALA A 31 12.50 -2.16 7.64
C ALA A 31 12.93 -1.31 6.45
N SER A 32 12.23 -0.23 6.20
CA SER A 32 12.60 0.72 5.14
C SER A 32 12.38 2.16 5.61
N HIS A 33 13.32 3.02 5.20
CA HIS A 33 13.18 4.46 5.24
C HIS A 33 13.29 4.98 3.82
N ALA A 34 12.38 5.87 3.41
CA ALA A 34 12.46 6.59 2.15
C ALA A 34 12.25 8.07 2.41
N GLY A 35 13.17 8.88 1.91
CA GLY A 35 13.09 10.34 1.84
C GLY A 35 12.93 10.79 0.39
N GLN A 36 12.07 11.75 0.15
CA GLN A 36 11.88 12.33 -1.16
C GLN A 36 11.65 13.83 -1.05
N ASP A 37 12.54 14.58 -1.67
CA ASP A 37 12.36 16.00 -1.93
C ASP A 37 11.77 16.18 -3.33
N TYR A 38 10.61 16.81 -3.40
CA TYR A 38 9.89 16.97 -4.66
C TYR A 38 10.29 18.23 -5.42
N GLY A 39 11.05 19.13 -4.78
CA GLY A 39 11.34 20.43 -5.33
C GLY A 39 10.06 21.24 -5.53
N TYR A 40 9.91 21.83 -6.70
CA TYR A 40 8.72 22.57 -7.05
C TYR A 40 7.48 21.69 -7.10
N SER A 41 6.52 21.96 -6.23
CA SER A 41 5.21 21.30 -6.19
C SER A 41 4.11 22.37 -6.23
N ARG A 42 3.24 22.29 -7.24
CA ARG A 42 2.05 23.17 -7.37
C ARG A 42 0.87 22.62 -6.58
N THR A 43 1.08 22.14 -5.37
CA THR A 43 -0.01 21.69 -4.51
C THR A 43 -0.81 22.88 -3.96
N GLY A 44 -2.08 22.94 -4.29
CA GLY A 44 -3.01 23.95 -3.79
C GLY A 44 -3.68 24.80 -4.87
N GLN A 45 -3.35 24.62 -6.14
CA GLN A 45 -4.15 25.17 -7.23
C GLN A 45 -5.16 24.14 -7.75
N SER A 46 -6.33 24.61 -8.14
CA SER A 46 -7.40 23.84 -8.78
C SER A 46 -6.86 23.03 -9.96
N SER A 47 -7.41 21.86 -10.19
CA SER A 47 -7.04 20.94 -11.28
C SER A 47 -7.05 21.55 -12.69
N ASN A 48 -7.61 22.72 -12.86
CA ASN A 48 -7.65 23.47 -14.12
C ASN A 48 -6.45 24.42 -14.31
N SER A 49 -5.47 24.44 -13.42
CA SER A 49 -4.46 25.50 -13.34
C SER A 49 -3.09 25.13 -13.92
N GLY A 50 -3.03 24.31 -14.96
CA GLY A 50 -1.80 24.02 -15.70
C GLY A 50 -0.83 23.04 -15.00
N PRO A 51 0.41 22.92 -15.52
CA PRO A 51 1.33 21.83 -15.17
C PRO A 51 1.73 21.84 -13.69
N VAL A 52 1.82 20.60 -13.12
CA VAL A 52 2.03 20.35 -11.69
C VAL A 52 3.49 20.17 -11.27
N ASP A 53 4.40 20.04 -12.23
CA ASP A 53 5.83 19.89 -12.00
C ASP A 53 6.65 20.91 -12.82
N LEU A 54 7.90 21.13 -12.41
CA LEU A 54 8.79 22.13 -12.99
C LEU A 54 9.04 21.89 -14.49
N TYR A 55 9.16 20.64 -14.90
CA TYR A 55 9.42 20.28 -16.29
C TYR A 55 8.21 20.55 -17.19
N SER A 56 7.03 20.15 -16.74
CA SER A 56 5.79 20.40 -17.45
C SER A 56 5.48 21.89 -17.51
N ALA A 57 5.78 22.64 -16.44
CA ALA A 57 5.65 24.09 -16.43
C ALA A 57 6.60 24.75 -17.43
N ALA A 58 7.86 24.33 -17.48
CA ALA A 58 8.84 24.83 -18.45
C ALA A 58 8.42 24.58 -19.91
N LYS A 59 7.84 23.42 -20.19
CA LYS A 59 7.34 23.07 -21.53
C LYS A 59 6.12 23.91 -21.96
N ALA A 60 5.35 24.40 -21.01
CA ALA A 60 4.17 25.22 -21.27
C ALA A 60 4.50 26.69 -21.54
N ILE A 61 5.73 27.15 -21.24
CA ILE A 61 6.17 28.51 -21.50
C ILE A 61 6.24 28.73 -23.01
N LEU A 62 5.62 29.82 -23.48
CA LEU A 62 5.58 30.15 -24.89
C LEU A 62 6.94 30.61 -25.38
N ARG A 63 7.32 30.25 -26.60
CA ARG A 63 8.67 30.48 -27.16
C ARG A 63 9.07 31.94 -27.35
N TYR A 64 8.10 32.84 -27.42
CA TYR A 64 8.30 34.30 -27.63
C TYR A 64 8.29 35.08 -26.32
N THR A 65 8.19 34.45 -25.19
CA THR A 65 8.14 35.13 -23.90
C THR A 65 9.51 35.54 -23.41
N VAL A 66 9.60 36.69 -22.73
CA VAL A 66 10.81 37.20 -22.11
C VAL A 66 10.79 36.83 -20.62
N PRO A 67 11.83 36.22 -20.07
CA PRO A 67 11.84 35.78 -18.68
C PRO A 67 12.06 36.91 -17.66
N TYR A 68 12.68 38.01 -18.07
CA TYR A 68 13.03 39.14 -17.23
C TYR A 68 12.44 40.43 -17.82
N ASP A 69 12.11 41.39 -16.96
CA ASP A 69 11.74 42.72 -17.36
C ASP A 69 12.97 43.62 -17.65
N GLU A 70 12.72 44.94 -17.91
CA GLU A 70 13.77 45.89 -18.21
C GLU A 70 14.70 46.17 -17.02
N ASP A 71 14.23 45.92 -15.79
CA ASP A 71 15.00 46.09 -14.55
C ASP A 71 15.75 44.81 -14.16
N GLY A 72 15.58 43.71 -14.93
CA GLY A 72 16.21 42.40 -14.70
C GLY A 72 15.48 41.52 -13.70
N GLU A 73 14.26 41.91 -13.29
CA GLU A 73 13.44 41.12 -12.38
C GLU A 73 12.68 40.02 -13.11
N ILE A 74 12.44 38.91 -12.42
CA ILE A 74 11.76 37.73 -12.99
C ILE A 74 10.28 38.03 -13.22
N ILE A 75 9.83 37.89 -14.47
CA ILE A 75 8.42 38.03 -14.80
C ILE A 75 7.68 36.76 -14.38
N SER A 76 6.75 36.89 -13.40
CA SER A 76 6.00 35.78 -12.85
C SER A 76 5.10 35.06 -13.88
N MET A 77 4.54 35.81 -14.83
CA MET A 77 3.71 35.30 -15.95
C MET A 77 4.27 35.78 -17.29
N PRO A 78 5.32 35.17 -17.81
CA PRO A 78 6.02 35.65 -19.01
C PRO A 78 5.15 35.66 -20.29
N GLY A 79 4.07 34.87 -20.32
CA GLY A 79 3.10 34.87 -21.43
C GLY A 79 1.89 35.78 -21.23
N GLY A 80 1.88 36.56 -20.15
CA GLY A 80 0.73 37.37 -19.73
C GLY A 80 -0.32 36.60 -18.94
N SER A 81 -1.22 37.32 -18.29
CA SER A 81 -2.24 36.76 -17.39
C SER A 81 -3.23 35.81 -18.07
N THR A 82 -3.45 35.99 -19.37
CA THR A 82 -4.38 35.17 -20.16
C THR A 82 -3.87 33.77 -20.44
N THR A 83 -2.55 33.53 -20.38
CA THR A 83 -1.95 32.21 -20.65
C THR A 83 -1.94 31.32 -19.44
N ASN A 84 -2.13 31.85 -18.24
CA ASN A 84 -2.04 31.13 -16.97
C ASN A 84 -0.74 30.29 -16.82
N THR A 85 0.35 30.75 -17.46
CA THR A 85 1.64 30.09 -17.49
C THR A 85 2.63 30.87 -16.63
N TYR A 86 3.11 30.20 -15.56
CA TYR A 86 4.02 30.78 -14.59
C TYR A 86 5.48 30.48 -14.96
N THR A 87 6.37 31.39 -14.55
CA THR A 87 7.82 31.16 -14.66
C THR A 87 8.24 29.92 -13.88
N VAL A 88 9.33 29.29 -14.31
CA VAL A 88 9.98 28.18 -13.60
C VAL A 88 11.34 28.59 -13.02
N ILE A 89 11.75 29.84 -13.28
CA ILE A 89 13.06 30.33 -12.86
C ILE A 89 13.06 30.48 -11.34
N ASP A 90 14.03 29.80 -10.71
CA ASP A 90 14.23 29.75 -9.25
C ASP A 90 13.04 29.25 -8.41
N GLU A 91 11.95 28.84 -9.03
CA GLU A 91 10.75 28.35 -8.31
C GLU A 91 11.04 27.13 -7.42
N TRP A 92 12.03 26.30 -7.78
CA TRP A 92 12.46 25.16 -6.96
C TRP A 92 13.06 25.58 -5.60
N LYS A 93 13.51 26.83 -5.44
CA LYS A 93 13.97 27.40 -4.16
C LYS A 93 12.82 27.94 -3.32
N LYS A 94 11.72 28.30 -3.99
CA LYS A 94 10.57 28.99 -3.37
C LYS A 94 9.43 28.04 -2.99
N SER A 95 9.45 26.82 -3.51
CA SER A 95 8.50 25.77 -3.18
C SER A 95 9.24 24.50 -2.77
N ILE A 96 9.12 24.13 -1.51
CA ILE A 96 9.85 23.03 -0.90
C ILE A 96 8.83 22.01 -0.43
N GLU A 97 8.93 20.76 -0.92
CA GLU A 97 8.12 19.65 -0.44
C GLU A 97 9.00 18.47 -0.08
N GLU A 98 8.97 18.09 1.19
CA GLU A 98 9.64 16.91 1.73
C GLU A 98 8.62 15.84 2.09
N ARG A 99 8.91 14.58 1.73
CA ARG A 99 8.15 13.41 2.18
C ARG A 99 9.08 12.40 2.81
N LYS A 100 8.71 11.88 3.97
CA LYS A 100 9.44 10.82 4.67
C LYS A 100 8.50 9.65 4.98
N ILE A 101 8.95 8.45 4.65
CA ILE A 101 8.22 7.21 4.90
C ILE A 101 9.09 6.27 5.71
N TYR A 102 8.59 5.82 6.85
CA TYR A 102 9.17 4.74 7.64
C TYR A 102 8.20 3.57 7.60
N ARG A 103 8.67 2.39 7.26
CA ARG A 103 7.85 1.17 7.28
C ARG A 103 8.62 0.03 7.89
N VAL A 104 7.94 -0.72 8.76
CA VAL A 104 8.44 -1.97 9.33
C VAL A 104 7.37 -3.02 9.11
N LEU A 105 7.72 -4.03 8.32
CA LEU A 105 6.90 -5.20 8.04
C LEU A 105 7.53 -6.39 8.72
N GLY A 106 6.81 -7.04 9.62
CA GLY A 106 7.22 -8.24 10.33
C GLY A 106 6.45 -9.49 9.88
N SER A 107 7.03 -10.64 10.11
CA SER A 107 6.35 -11.93 10.01
C SER A 107 6.98 -12.87 11.02
N ILE A 108 6.17 -13.54 11.84
CA ILE A 108 6.57 -14.63 12.72
C ILE A 108 5.64 -15.81 12.49
N TYR A 109 6.20 -17.01 12.52
CA TYR A 109 5.39 -18.21 12.41
C TYR A 109 5.95 -19.36 13.26
N ALA A 110 5.06 -20.23 13.65
CA ALA A 110 5.38 -21.54 14.23
C ALA A 110 4.58 -22.62 13.49
N GLN A 111 5.24 -23.69 13.14
CA GLN A 111 4.64 -24.83 12.44
C GLN A 111 4.95 -26.10 13.21
N VAL A 112 3.93 -26.92 13.42
CA VAL A 112 4.01 -28.21 14.10
C VAL A 112 3.56 -29.30 13.14
N ASP A 113 4.37 -30.32 12.96
CA ASP A 113 4.07 -31.53 12.21
C ASP A 113 3.70 -32.63 13.22
N PHE A 114 2.41 -32.91 13.33
CA PHE A 114 1.90 -33.85 14.30
C PHE A 114 2.27 -35.31 13.98
N GLY A 115 2.45 -35.65 12.70
CA GLY A 115 2.88 -36.97 12.28
C GLY A 115 4.24 -37.36 12.82
N LYS A 116 5.12 -36.36 13.02
CA LYS A 116 6.43 -36.59 13.65
C LYS A 116 6.40 -36.71 15.17
N ILE A 117 5.28 -36.42 15.80
CA ILE A 117 5.03 -36.62 17.24
C ILE A 117 4.32 -37.93 17.46
N TRP A 118 3.32 -38.23 16.63
CA TRP A 118 2.48 -39.43 16.75
C TRP A 118 2.06 -39.92 15.35
N GLU A 119 2.55 -41.10 14.96
CA GLU A 119 2.39 -41.66 13.62
C GLU A 119 0.95 -41.67 13.06
N PRO A 120 -0.11 -41.97 13.86
CA PRO A 120 -1.49 -41.90 13.36
C PRO A 120 -1.94 -40.52 12.83
N LEU A 121 -1.26 -39.45 13.21
CA LEU A 121 -1.50 -38.10 12.72
C LEU A 121 -0.61 -37.70 11.52
N ASP A 122 0.00 -38.69 10.87
CA ASP A 122 0.83 -38.47 9.70
C ASP A 122 0.07 -37.70 8.61
N GLY A 123 0.71 -36.64 8.11
CA GLY A 123 0.11 -35.67 7.17
C GLY A 123 -0.61 -34.47 7.80
N LEU A 124 -0.80 -34.48 9.14
CA LEU A 124 -1.43 -33.36 9.84
C LEU A 124 -0.39 -32.32 10.28
N THR A 125 -0.57 -31.08 9.83
CA THR A 125 0.31 -29.94 10.16
C THR A 125 -0.53 -28.76 10.64
N TYR A 126 -0.09 -28.12 11.72
CA TYR A 126 -0.63 -26.83 12.16
C TYR A 126 0.40 -25.74 11.98
N LYS A 127 -0.03 -24.60 11.44
CA LYS A 127 0.82 -23.41 11.32
C LYS A 127 0.10 -22.19 11.88
N PHE A 128 0.73 -21.55 12.83
CA PHE A 128 0.39 -20.20 13.30
C PHE A 128 1.26 -19.20 12.58
N ALA A 129 0.69 -18.09 12.11
CA ALA A 129 1.44 -16.98 11.53
C ALA A 129 0.88 -15.64 12.02
N PHE A 130 1.77 -14.70 12.32
CA PHE A 130 1.43 -13.33 12.70
C PHE A 130 2.29 -12.35 11.93
N GLY A 131 1.65 -11.39 11.28
CA GLY A 131 2.28 -10.41 10.40
C GLY A 131 1.90 -8.97 10.78
N PRO A 132 2.69 -8.25 11.60
CA PRO A 132 2.50 -6.82 11.83
C PRO A 132 3.09 -5.99 10.69
N ASP A 133 2.40 -4.89 10.34
CA ASP A 133 2.86 -3.87 9.38
C ASP A 133 2.64 -2.49 10.01
N PHE A 134 3.73 -1.78 10.22
CA PHE A 134 3.73 -0.41 10.70
C PHE A 134 4.26 0.51 9.62
N ARG A 135 3.53 1.62 9.35
CA ARG A 135 3.95 2.68 8.43
C ARG A 135 3.72 4.03 9.08
N HIS A 136 4.73 4.88 8.99
CA HIS A 136 4.62 6.29 9.34
C HIS A 136 5.02 7.13 8.12
N TYR A 137 4.10 7.97 7.65
CA TYR A 137 4.29 8.91 6.57
C TYR A 137 4.25 10.33 7.12
N ARG A 138 5.17 11.17 6.68
CA ARG A 138 5.22 12.60 6.97
C ARG A 138 5.44 13.38 5.68
N ARG A 139 4.71 14.47 5.52
CA ARG A 139 4.87 15.43 4.42
C ARG A 139 4.93 16.82 4.99
N GLY A 140 5.95 17.58 4.61
CA GLY A 140 6.03 19.02 4.80
C GLY A 140 6.00 19.72 3.45
N LEU A 141 5.27 20.80 3.33
CA LEU A 141 5.22 21.67 2.17
C LEU A 141 5.33 23.11 2.63
N PHE A 142 6.21 23.88 2.00
CA PHE A 142 6.29 25.32 2.15
C PHE A 142 6.30 25.99 0.78
N ILE A 143 5.53 27.05 0.62
CA ILE A 143 5.49 27.88 -0.59
C ILE A 143 5.72 29.34 -0.17
N ASP A 144 6.81 29.90 -0.66
CA ASP A 144 7.18 31.29 -0.38
C ASP A 144 6.21 32.27 -1.05
N ALA A 145 6.01 33.45 -0.44
CA ALA A 145 5.18 34.51 -0.98
C ALA A 145 5.69 35.04 -2.34
N THR A 146 7.00 34.97 -2.56
CA THR A 146 7.65 35.41 -3.82
C THR A 146 7.58 34.33 -4.93
N SER A 147 7.03 33.14 -4.64
CA SER A 147 6.78 32.13 -5.67
C SER A 147 5.80 32.68 -6.71
N ALA A 148 6.05 32.38 -7.97
CA ALA A 148 5.15 32.74 -9.06
C ALA A 148 3.72 32.22 -8.85
N VAL A 149 3.57 31.10 -8.16
CA VAL A 149 2.26 30.53 -7.80
C VAL A 149 1.50 31.37 -6.79
N LYS A 150 2.21 32.10 -5.91
CA LYS A 150 1.63 32.96 -4.88
C LYS A 150 1.41 34.38 -5.35
N MET A 151 2.23 34.85 -6.29
CA MET A 151 2.15 36.19 -6.86
C MET A 151 2.06 37.31 -5.80
N GLY A 152 2.88 37.23 -4.76
CA GLY A 152 2.89 38.18 -3.66
C GLY A 152 1.79 37.95 -2.61
N SER A 153 0.97 36.91 -2.75
CA SER A 153 0.07 36.48 -1.68
C SER A 153 0.88 35.91 -0.51
N ALA A 154 0.24 35.76 0.65
CA ALA A 154 0.88 35.19 1.84
C ALA A 154 1.55 33.82 1.54
N ASN A 155 2.74 33.60 2.11
CA ASN A 155 3.39 32.28 2.10
C ASN A 155 2.47 31.22 2.73
N GLN A 156 2.80 29.96 2.53
CA GLN A 156 1.97 28.86 3.03
C GLN A 156 2.85 27.72 3.48
N ALA A 157 2.56 27.19 4.67
CA ALA A 157 3.11 25.95 5.16
C ALA A 157 2.00 24.92 5.36
N ASN A 158 2.30 23.66 5.04
CA ASN A 158 1.44 22.51 5.33
C ASN A 158 2.29 21.40 5.94
N TRP A 159 1.75 20.78 6.96
CA TRP A 159 2.33 19.58 7.55
C TRP A 159 1.27 18.50 7.67
N ASN A 160 1.58 17.29 7.18
CA ASN A 160 0.69 16.15 7.24
C ASN A 160 1.45 14.94 7.77
N THR A 161 0.79 14.18 8.62
CA THR A 161 1.27 12.89 9.08
C THR A 161 0.17 11.83 8.94
N ASP A 162 0.58 10.61 8.60
CA ASP A 162 -0.29 9.44 8.53
C ASP A 162 0.45 8.28 9.20
N ARG A 163 -0.13 7.75 10.25
CA ARG A 163 0.39 6.60 11.00
C ARG A 163 -0.57 5.44 10.80
N ARG A 164 -0.06 4.33 10.28
CA ARG A 164 -0.81 3.10 10.05
C ARG A 164 -0.19 1.96 10.81
N PHE A 165 -1.04 1.22 11.47
CA PHE A 165 -0.67 -0.05 12.07
C PHE A 165 -1.70 -1.09 11.68
N SER A 166 -1.25 -2.14 11.03
CA SER A 166 -2.09 -3.30 10.72
C SER A 166 -1.40 -4.58 11.13
N TRP A 167 -2.20 -5.59 11.36
CA TRP A 167 -1.71 -6.94 11.61
C TRP A 167 -2.67 -7.97 11.03
N THR A 168 -2.10 -9.10 10.65
CA THR A 168 -2.84 -10.29 10.26
C THR A 168 -2.37 -11.46 11.12
N LEU A 169 -3.30 -12.28 11.57
CA LEU A 169 -3.08 -13.50 12.31
C LEU A 169 -3.78 -14.63 11.59
N ASP A 170 -3.05 -15.69 11.29
CA ASP A 170 -3.56 -16.88 10.63
C ASP A 170 -3.28 -18.12 11.46
N ASN A 171 -4.32 -18.92 11.68
CA ASN A 171 -4.26 -20.28 12.20
C ASN A 171 -4.64 -21.24 11.07
N MET A 172 -3.70 -22.08 10.67
CA MET A 172 -3.87 -23.00 9.54
C MET A 172 -3.71 -24.44 10.00
N LEU A 173 -4.72 -25.26 9.80
CA LEU A 173 -4.68 -26.70 9.99
C LEU A 173 -4.71 -27.36 8.61
N MET A 174 -3.71 -28.15 8.30
CA MET A 174 -3.52 -28.79 7.01
C MET A 174 -3.36 -30.29 7.20
N TYR A 175 -4.09 -31.07 6.42
CA TYR A 175 -3.93 -32.51 6.36
C TYR A 175 -3.68 -32.92 4.91
N ASN A 176 -2.55 -33.56 4.65
CA ASN A 176 -2.18 -34.04 3.33
C ASN A 176 -1.75 -35.49 3.43
N LYS A 177 -2.45 -36.34 2.70
CA LYS A 177 -2.14 -37.78 2.71
C LYS A 177 -2.38 -38.40 1.33
N LYS A 178 -1.46 -39.31 0.96
CA LYS A 178 -1.60 -40.19 -0.21
C LYS A 178 -1.84 -41.63 0.26
N PHE A 179 -2.88 -42.23 -0.29
CA PHE A 179 -3.23 -43.64 -0.02
C PHE A 179 -3.61 -44.31 -1.33
N GLY A 180 -2.72 -45.20 -1.80
CA GLY A 180 -2.84 -45.80 -3.12
C GLY A 180 -2.91 -44.75 -4.23
N ASN A 181 -3.97 -44.80 -5.03
CA ASN A 181 -4.21 -43.90 -6.15
C ASN A 181 -4.91 -42.60 -5.73
N HIS A 182 -5.17 -42.39 -4.46
CA HIS A 182 -5.89 -41.24 -3.91
C HIS A 182 -4.93 -40.29 -3.22
N THR A 183 -5.03 -39.02 -3.50
CA THR A 183 -4.34 -37.92 -2.77
C THR A 183 -5.40 -36.99 -2.21
N LEU A 184 -5.39 -36.80 -0.91
CA LEU A 184 -6.31 -35.90 -0.20
C LEU A 184 -5.53 -34.80 0.49
N GLY A 185 -5.91 -33.56 0.22
CA GLY A 185 -5.46 -32.38 0.95
C GLY A 185 -6.65 -31.65 1.55
N VAL A 186 -6.67 -31.46 2.87
CA VAL A 186 -7.68 -30.69 3.57
C VAL A 186 -6.98 -29.50 4.24
N THR A 187 -7.51 -28.31 4.05
CA THR A 187 -6.98 -27.09 4.68
C THR A 187 -8.12 -26.35 5.36
N PHE A 188 -7.91 -26.02 6.62
CA PHE A 188 -8.76 -25.10 7.36
C PHE A 188 -7.92 -23.91 7.80
N VAL A 189 -8.40 -22.70 7.54
CA VAL A 189 -7.74 -21.45 7.96
C VAL A 189 -8.73 -20.59 8.70
N GLN A 190 -8.32 -20.12 9.88
CA GLN A 190 -8.96 -19.05 10.60
C GLN A 190 -8.01 -17.85 10.52
N SER A 191 -8.49 -16.74 9.95
CA SER A 191 -7.75 -15.49 9.84
C SER A 191 -8.43 -14.38 10.63
N ALA A 192 -7.63 -13.52 11.25
CA ALA A 192 -8.09 -12.27 11.82
C ALA A 192 -7.15 -11.16 11.38
N SER A 193 -7.68 -9.99 11.05
CA SER A 193 -6.88 -8.83 10.73
C SER A 193 -7.49 -7.56 11.30
N LYS A 194 -6.61 -6.61 11.61
CA LYS A 194 -7.00 -5.28 12.07
C LYS A 194 -6.13 -4.24 11.36
N TYR A 195 -6.77 -3.18 10.92
CA TYR A 195 -6.15 -2.02 10.31
C TYR A 195 -6.55 -0.78 11.09
N ASN A 196 -5.55 -0.01 11.54
CA ASN A 196 -5.73 1.29 12.15
C ASN A 196 -4.97 2.34 11.33
N SER A 197 -5.60 3.47 11.06
CA SER A 197 -4.97 4.65 10.48
C SER A 197 -5.34 5.87 11.30
N GLU A 198 -4.32 6.66 11.64
CA GLU A 198 -4.44 7.94 12.32
C GLU A 198 -3.73 8.98 11.45
N ASN A 199 -4.40 10.06 11.13
CA ASN A 199 -3.82 11.14 10.38
C ASN A 199 -4.02 12.48 11.11
N ALA A 200 -3.07 13.38 10.91
CA ALA A 200 -3.17 14.76 11.34
C ALA A 200 -2.62 15.66 10.23
N SER A 201 -3.26 16.81 10.06
CA SER A 201 -2.85 17.83 9.11
C SER A 201 -2.90 19.20 9.76
N MET A 202 -1.93 20.02 9.42
CA MET A 202 -1.89 21.44 9.78
C MET A 202 -1.57 22.23 8.53
N SER A 203 -2.18 23.40 8.40
CA SER A 203 -1.90 24.36 7.34
C SER A 203 -1.93 25.77 7.90
N GLU A 204 -1.00 26.58 7.45
CA GLU A 204 -0.88 27.97 7.86
C GLU A 204 -0.54 28.82 6.66
N LYS A 205 -1.15 30.00 6.58
CA LYS A 205 -0.79 31.07 5.66
C LYS A 205 -0.14 32.20 6.44
N ASN A 206 0.79 32.89 5.81
CA ASN A 206 1.54 33.98 6.41
C ASN A 206 2.39 33.52 7.61
N VAL A 207 3.13 32.43 7.44
CA VAL A 207 4.09 31.92 8.44
C VAL A 207 5.05 33.02 8.82
N PHE A 208 5.13 33.35 10.10
CA PHE A 208 5.88 34.54 10.61
C PHE A 208 7.39 34.44 10.37
N ILE A 209 7.96 33.22 10.50
CA ILE A 209 9.37 32.95 10.23
C ILE A 209 9.51 31.95 9.08
N PRO A 210 9.57 32.40 7.81
CA PRO A 210 9.60 31.54 6.63
C PRO A 210 10.74 30.52 6.62
N SER A 211 11.89 30.85 7.25
CA SER A 211 13.05 29.94 7.31
C SER A 211 12.83 28.67 8.12
N TYR A 212 11.81 28.62 8.97
CA TYR A 212 11.43 27.41 9.70
C TYR A 212 10.50 26.49 8.89
N LEU A 213 10.06 26.94 7.71
CA LEU A 213 9.18 26.19 6.80
C LEU A 213 7.87 25.79 7.53
N TRP A 214 7.64 24.50 7.67
CA TRP A 214 6.51 23.90 8.40
C TRP A 214 6.84 23.49 9.84
N ASN A 215 8.03 23.81 10.35
CA ASN A 215 8.45 23.36 11.67
C ASN A 215 8.08 24.32 12.82
N ASN A 216 7.52 25.47 12.48
CA ASN A 216 7.05 26.46 13.46
C ASN A 216 5.70 27.04 13.03
N MET A 217 4.70 26.17 12.91
CA MET A 217 3.31 26.56 12.68
C MET A 217 2.61 26.62 14.03
N GLY A 218 1.89 27.70 14.29
CA GLY A 218 1.19 27.90 15.56
C GLY A 218 1.39 29.27 16.19
N ASP A 219 2.26 30.10 15.64
CA ASP A 219 2.38 31.53 16.01
C ASP A 219 1.24 32.38 15.41
N ILE A 220 0.07 31.77 15.25
CA ILE A 220 -1.06 32.40 14.62
C ILE A 220 -1.79 33.23 15.64
N ASP A 221 -2.07 34.46 15.30
CA ASP A 221 -3.16 35.21 15.94
C ASP A 221 -4.48 34.50 15.56
N ILE A 222 -4.92 33.60 16.43
CA ILE A 222 -6.17 32.81 16.26
C ILE A 222 -7.41 33.70 16.10
N TYR A 223 -7.31 34.95 16.45
CA TYR A 223 -8.40 35.96 16.31
C TYR A 223 -8.58 36.49 14.89
N ASP A 224 -7.64 36.24 13.98
CA ASP A 224 -7.75 36.70 12.57
C ASP A 224 -7.68 35.49 11.59
N SER A 225 -8.42 34.42 11.87
CA SER A 225 -8.47 33.19 11.06
C SER A 225 -8.95 33.41 9.63
N GLU A 226 -9.76 34.42 9.37
CA GLU A 226 -10.21 34.79 8.02
C GLU A 226 -9.07 35.35 7.18
N LYS A 227 -8.15 36.12 7.79
CA LYS A 227 -7.03 36.75 7.10
C LYS A 227 -5.82 35.81 6.96
N TYR A 228 -5.53 35.01 7.96
CA TYR A 228 -4.31 34.18 8.01
C TYR A 228 -4.56 32.68 7.80
N GLY A 229 -5.80 32.21 7.82
CA GLY A 229 -6.24 30.92 7.33
C GLY A 229 -5.45 29.72 7.85
N ALA A 230 -5.46 29.51 9.16
CA ALA A 230 -4.97 28.25 9.73
C ALA A 230 -6.01 27.15 9.61
N GLY A 231 -5.56 25.97 9.28
CA GLY A 231 -6.38 24.77 9.25
C GLY A 231 -5.73 23.64 10.03
N MET A 232 -6.49 22.99 10.90
CA MET A 232 -6.07 21.77 11.58
C MET A 232 -7.13 20.69 11.37
N GLY A 233 -6.68 19.48 11.14
CA GLY A 233 -7.57 18.33 11.00
C GLY A 233 -6.93 17.06 11.54
N THR A 234 -7.74 16.21 12.16
CA THR A 234 -7.34 14.86 12.55
C THR A 234 -8.36 13.87 12.06
N GLY A 235 -7.93 12.67 11.77
CA GLY A 235 -8.79 11.57 11.39
C GLY A 235 -8.29 10.25 11.95
N LYS A 236 -9.23 9.37 12.27
CA LYS A 236 -8.94 8.01 12.67
C LYS A 236 -9.89 7.06 11.95
N SER A 237 -9.35 5.98 11.43
CA SER A 237 -10.14 4.88 10.87
C SER A 237 -9.64 3.55 11.41
N GLU A 238 -10.57 2.64 11.64
CA GLU A 238 -10.29 1.30 12.10
C GLU A 238 -11.17 0.31 11.33
N ASN A 239 -10.53 -0.72 10.77
CA ASN A 239 -11.20 -1.82 10.09
C ASN A 239 -10.74 -3.14 10.68
N GLN A 240 -11.67 -4.06 10.87
CA GLN A 240 -11.40 -5.42 11.34
C GLN A 240 -12.05 -6.41 10.40
N MET A 241 -11.37 -7.53 10.19
CA MET A 241 -11.88 -8.63 9.39
C MET A 241 -11.58 -9.96 10.09
N SER A 242 -12.53 -10.87 10.05
CA SER A 242 -12.37 -12.24 10.49
C SER A 242 -12.85 -13.18 9.39
N SER A 243 -12.10 -14.23 9.13
CA SER A 243 -12.36 -15.15 8.01
C SER A 243 -12.14 -16.59 8.42
N TYR A 244 -12.98 -17.46 7.91
CA TYR A 244 -12.85 -18.91 8.01
C TYR A 244 -12.85 -19.51 6.62
N LEU A 245 -11.81 -20.27 6.27
CA LEU A 245 -11.69 -20.96 4.99
C LEU A 245 -11.59 -22.45 5.22
N GLY A 246 -12.46 -23.21 4.59
CA GLY A 246 -12.32 -24.64 4.41
C GLY A 246 -12.04 -24.99 2.95
N ARG A 247 -11.04 -25.83 2.68
CA ARG A 247 -10.71 -26.30 1.33
C ARG A 247 -10.39 -27.79 1.35
N VAL A 248 -10.93 -28.50 0.38
CA VAL A 248 -10.60 -29.88 0.10
C VAL A 248 -10.05 -29.97 -1.32
N ASN A 249 -8.85 -30.52 -1.46
CA ASN A 249 -8.25 -30.90 -2.72
C ASN A 249 -8.20 -32.42 -2.78
N TYR A 250 -8.74 -32.99 -3.83
CA TYR A 250 -8.72 -34.43 -4.03
C TYR A 250 -8.19 -34.76 -5.42
N SER A 251 -7.31 -35.74 -5.49
CA SER A 251 -6.81 -36.26 -6.75
C SER A 251 -6.95 -37.78 -6.77
N PHE A 252 -7.46 -38.30 -7.87
CA PHE A 252 -7.54 -39.74 -8.15
C PHE A 252 -6.63 -40.08 -9.33
N MET A 253 -5.71 -41.01 -9.13
CA MET A 253 -4.72 -41.45 -10.11
C MET A 253 -3.86 -40.32 -10.70
N ASP A 254 -3.79 -39.18 -10.02
CA ASP A 254 -3.20 -37.93 -10.52
C ASP A 254 -3.80 -37.46 -11.86
N LYS A 255 -4.91 -38.05 -12.30
CA LYS A 255 -5.67 -37.73 -13.52
C LYS A 255 -6.88 -36.80 -13.26
N TYR A 256 -7.70 -37.16 -12.27
CA TYR A 256 -8.93 -36.49 -11.92
C TYR A 256 -8.73 -35.64 -10.68
N LEU A 257 -8.96 -34.36 -10.80
CA LEU A 257 -8.67 -33.39 -9.76
C LEU A 257 -9.97 -32.68 -9.37
N LEU A 258 -10.25 -32.63 -8.07
CA LEU A 258 -11.38 -31.89 -7.52
C LEU A 258 -10.85 -30.95 -6.44
N THR A 259 -11.25 -29.68 -6.51
CA THR A 259 -11.08 -28.72 -5.43
C THR A 259 -12.43 -28.14 -5.05
N VAL A 260 -12.77 -28.19 -3.78
CA VAL A 260 -13.94 -27.53 -3.21
C VAL A 260 -13.47 -26.62 -2.09
N SER A 261 -13.93 -25.39 -2.07
CA SER A 261 -13.66 -24.49 -0.95
C SER A 261 -14.85 -23.61 -0.62
N GLY A 262 -14.94 -23.26 0.66
CA GLY A 262 -15.89 -22.28 1.16
C GLY A 262 -15.17 -21.32 2.08
N ARG A 263 -15.40 -20.03 1.89
CA ARG A 263 -14.87 -18.95 2.73
C ARG A 263 -16.01 -18.17 3.34
N TYR A 264 -15.94 -17.96 4.63
CA TYR A 264 -16.90 -17.18 5.40
C TYR A 264 -16.18 -15.97 5.97
N ASP A 265 -16.49 -14.78 5.47
CA ASP A 265 -15.80 -13.52 5.78
C ASP A 265 -16.72 -12.57 6.52
N GLY A 266 -16.21 -12.03 7.63
CA GLY A 266 -16.87 -10.98 8.41
C GLY A 266 -16.05 -9.70 8.41
N ALA A 267 -16.65 -8.58 8.02
CA ALA A 267 -16.02 -7.27 7.97
C ALA A 267 -16.75 -6.25 8.87
N SER A 268 -15.97 -5.52 9.68
CA SER A 268 -16.53 -4.54 10.64
C SER A 268 -17.19 -3.34 9.96
N VAL A 269 -16.77 -3.03 8.73
CA VAL A 269 -17.24 -1.86 7.95
C VAL A 269 -18.65 -2.04 7.38
N LEU A 270 -19.14 -3.27 7.32
CA LEU A 270 -20.46 -3.59 6.78
C LEU A 270 -21.55 -3.35 7.83
N ALA A 271 -22.74 -3.02 7.34
CA ALA A 271 -23.90 -2.76 8.17
C ALA A 271 -24.25 -3.94 9.08
N GLU A 272 -24.85 -3.65 10.21
CA GLU A 272 -25.35 -4.67 11.14
C GLU A 272 -26.33 -5.61 10.43
N GLY A 273 -26.20 -6.92 10.67
CA GLY A 273 -26.95 -7.97 9.97
C GLY A 273 -26.32 -8.45 8.66
N ASN A 274 -25.46 -7.66 8.02
CA ASN A 274 -24.80 -8.00 6.74
C ASN A 274 -23.27 -8.12 6.84
N LYS A 275 -22.74 -8.19 8.06
CA LYS A 275 -21.28 -8.24 8.28
C LYS A 275 -20.62 -9.49 7.75
N TRP A 276 -21.35 -10.57 7.62
CA TRP A 276 -20.82 -11.88 7.25
C TRP A 276 -21.34 -12.35 5.90
N SER A 277 -20.47 -12.87 5.07
CA SER A 277 -20.82 -13.41 3.75
C SER A 277 -20.08 -14.70 3.47
N PHE A 278 -20.74 -15.63 2.76
CA PHE A 278 -20.18 -16.92 2.39
C PHE A 278 -19.87 -16.99 0.91
N PHE A 279 -18.68 -17.45 0.58
CA PHE A 279 -18.13 -17.51 -0.78
C PHE A 279 -17.72 -18.95 -1.11
N PRO A 280 -18.61 -19.76 -1.69
CA PRO A 280 -18.28 -21.10 -2.16
C PRO A 280 -17.53 -21.05 -3.49
N SER A 281 -16.67 -22.03 -3.70
CA SER A 281 -16.05 -22.29 -5.00
C SER A 281 -15.77 -23.79 -5.22
N MET A 282 -15.81 -24.20 -6.49
CA MET A 282 -15.51 -25.56 -6.91
C MET A 282 -14.71 -25.54 -8.21
N ALA A 283 -13.75 -26.42 -8.33
CA ALA A 283 -13.00 -26.61 -9.56
C ALA A 283 -12.79 -28.11 -9.82
N LEU A 284 -12.95 -28.50 -11.10
CA LEU A 284 -12.68 -29.81 -11.63
C LEU A 284 -11.50 -29.71 -12.60
N GLY A 285 -10.62 -30.69 -12.58
CA GLY A 285 -9.52 -30.80 -13.52
C GLY A 285 -9.37 -32.23 -14.01
N TRP A 286 -9.12 -32.37 -15.29
CA TRP A 286 -8.86 -33.66 -15.93
C TRP A 286 -7.57 -33.58 -16.73
N ARG A 287 -6.62 -34.42 -16.37
CA ARG A 287 -5.35 -34.62 -17.05
C ARG A 287 -5.53 -35.64 -18.14
N MET A 288 -5.94 -35.18 -19.31
CA MET A 288 -6.17 -36.05 -20.47
C MET A 288 -4.87 -36.69 -21.00
N ASP A 289 -3.74 -35.96 -20.79
CA ASP A 289 -2.39 -36.45 -21.11
C ASP A 289 -2.03 -37.80 -20.41
N GLN A 290 -2.70 -38.10 -19.32
CA GLN A 290 -2.46 -39.33 -18.55
C GLN A 290 -3.41 -40.49 -18.96
N GLU A 291 -4.26 -40.29 -19.93
CA GLU A 291 -5.20 -41.31 -20.38
C GLU A 291 -4.58 -42.21 -21.47
N GLU A 292 -4.96 -43.49 -21.50
CA GLU A 292 -4.42 -44.44 -22.45
C GLU A 292 -4.65 -44.05 -23.92
N PHE A 293 -5.76 -43.38 -24.23
CA PHE A 293 -6.04 -42.91 -25.58
C PHE A 293 -5.15 -41.78 -26.09
N MET A 294 -4.39 -41.14 -25.17
CA MET A 294 -3.42 -40.09 -25.49
C MET A 294 -1.99 -40.61 -25.52
N ALA A 295 -1.74 -41.84 -25.11
CA ALA A 295 -0.40 -42.42 -24.95
C ALA A 295 0.44 -42.49 -26.26
N GLY A 296 -0.19 -42.34 -27.44
CA GLY A 296 0.49 -42.31 -28.74
C GLY A 296 0.88 -40.91 -29.25
N LEU A 297 0.68 -39.87 -28.45
CA LEU A 297 0.96 -38.48 -28.84
C LEU A 297 2.25 -37.99 -28.22
N ASP A 298 3.40 -38.48 -28.63
CA ASP A 298 4.73 -38.18 -28.06
C ASP A 298 5.12 -36.71 -28.11
N TRP A 299 4.46 -35.90 -28.97
CA TRP A 299 4.67 -34.47 -29.08
C TRP A 299 3.93 -33.66 -28.01
N LEU A 300 3.01 -34.28 -27.26
CA LEU A 300 2.14 -33.62 -26.29
C LEU A 300 2.60 -33.95 -24.86
N GLU A 301 3.35 -33.04 -24.24
CA GLU A 301 3.86 -33.21 -22.87
C GLU A 301 2.79 -33.10 -21.79
N GLN A 302 1.82 -32.19 -21.97
CA GLN A 302 0.74 -31.99 -21.00
C GLN A 302 -0.54 -31.47 -21.67
N PHE A 303 -1.67 -32.16 -21.40
CA PHE A 303 -3.00 -31.69 -21.77
C PHE A 303 -3.97 -31.81 -20.60
N LYS A 304 -4.35 -30.66 -20.03
CA LYS A 304 -5.23 -30.57 -18.87
C LYS A 304 -6.43 -29.67 -19.15
N VAL A 305 -7.63 -30.21 -18.99
CA VAL A 305 -8.88 -29.45 -19.03
C VAL A 305 -9.27 -29.07 -17.60
N ARG A 306 -9.72 -27.82 -17.41
CA ARG A 306 -10.20 -27.32 -16.12
C ARG A 306 -11.53 -26.61 -16.27
N PHE A 307 -12.41 -26.84 -15.32
CA PHE A 307 -13.64 -26.11 -15.14
C PHE A 307 -13.72 -25.60 -13.71
N GLY A 308 -14.10 -24.35 -13.51
CA GLY A 308 -14.22 -23.79 -12.17
C GLY A 308 -15.36 -22.77 -12.10
N VAL A 309 -16.04 -22.78 -10.97
CA VAL A 309 -17.08 -21.83 -10.62
C VAL A 309 -16.88 -21.37 -9.19
N GLY A 310 -17.18 -20.11 -8.91
CA GLY A 310 -17.08 -19.58 -7.56
C GLY A 310 -17.73 -18.20 -7.45
N THR A 311 -18.02 -17.82 -6.23
CA THR A 311 -18.51 -16.48 -5.90
C THR A 311 -17.43 -15.71 -5.17
N THR A 312 -17.34 -14.41 -5.44
CA THR A 312 -16.46 -13.48 -4.75
C THR A 312 -17.26 -12.28 -4.27
N GLY A 313 -16.80 -11.63 -3.21
CA GLY A 313 -17.41 -10.42 -2.70
C GLY A 313 -16.37 -9.32 -2.48
N ASN A 314 -16.84 -8.09 -2.35
CA ASN A 314 -16.05 -6.94 -1.98
C ASN A 314 -16.64 -6.33 -0.69
N SER A 315 -15.78 -5.97 0.25
CA SER A 315 -16.16 -5.31 1.52
C SER A 315 -15.97 -3.79 1.49
N SER A 316 -15.66 -3.21 0.32
CA SER A 316 -15.48 -1.76 0.13
C SER A 316 -16.74 -1.09 -0.39
#